data_a27904cc11d80bf6e8d5447c0c746ec0
#
_entry.id   a27904cc11d80bf6e8d5447c0c746ec0
#
_cell.length_a   1.000
_cell.length_b   1.000
_cell.length_c   1.000
_cell.angle_alpha   90.00
_cell.angle_beta   90.00
_cell.angle_gamma   90.00
#
_symmetry.space_group_name_H-M   'P 1'
#
loop_
_entity.id
_entity.type
_entity.pdbx_description
1 polymer ?
#
loop_
_entity_poly.entity_id
_entity_poly.type
_entity_poly.pdbx_seq_one_letter_code
_entity_poly.pdbx_strand_id
1 'polypeptide(L)'
;MLIYLQMIDSPEEKSKFEKLYLLYRDTMYTVAVGILKNHHDAEDAVHYAFVKIAENISKIGEVDCPKTKGYIVTIVENRAIDIYRRKKAHPIVPYNEETVGSVVEYGGDNLLAGCILKLPPRQRHVILLKYQHGYELKEIAKMLGITYTNALAIEQRAKKKLMALYKEAELV
;
A
#
# COMPACT_ATOMS: atom_id res chain seq x y z
N MET A 1 17.12 0.59 -10.30
CA MET A 1 16.50 -0.35 -11.28
C MET A 1 17.28 -1.64 -11.41
N LEU A 2 18.59 -1.63 -11.71
CA LEU A 2 19.41 -2.85 -11.93
C LEU A 2 19.33 -3.90 -10.81
N ILE A 3 19.25 -3.49 -9.54
CA ILE A 3 19.15 -4.41 -8.39
C ILE A 3 17.89 -5.28 -8.47
N TYR A 4 16.76 -4.74 -8.91
CA TYR A 4 15.51 -5.50 -9.02
C TYR A 4 15.56 -6.52 -10.17
N LEU A 5 16.23 -6.17 -11.28
CA LEU A 5 16.35 -7.05 -12.44
C LEU A 5 17.20 -8.30 -12.15
N GLN A 6 18.09 -8.25 -11.15
CA GLN A 6 18.84 -9.41 -10.70
C GLN A 6 17.98 -10.45 -9.96
N MET A 7 16.79 -10.04 -9.47
CA MET A 7 15.84 -10.91 -8.79
C MET A 7 14.89 -11.64 -9.75
N ILE A 8 14.97 -11.34 -11.05
CA ILE A 8 14.07 -11.84 -12.08
C ILE A 8 14.89 -12.65 -13.07
N ASP A 9 14.51 -13.89 -13.32
CA ASP A 9 15.27 -14.79 -14.20
C ASP A 9 14.88 -14.63 -15.68
N SER A 10 13.58 -14.54 -15.97
CA SER A 10 13.07 -14.48 -17.36
C SER A 10 13.32 -13.12 -18.02
N PRO A 11 13.87 -13.10 -19.27
CA PRO A 11 14.05 -11.87 -20.05
C PRO A 11 12.71 -11.12 -20.28
N GLU A 12 11.62 -11.85 -20.54
CA GLU A 12 10.29 -11.26 -20.74
C GLU A 12 9.79 -10.56 -19.46
N GLU A 13 10.01 -11.19 -18.31
CA GLU A 13 9.63 -10.61 -17.02
C GLU A 13 10.48 -9.41 -16.65
N LYS A 14 11.78 -9.41 -17.05
CA LYS A 14 12.66 -8.23 -16.91
C LYS A 14 12.13 -7.05 -17.71
N SER A 15 11.82 -7.27 -19.00
CA SER A 15 11.23 -6.23 -19.86
C SER A 15 9.90 -5.71 -19.33
N LYS A 16 9.07 -6.60 -18.79
CA LYS A 16 7.80 -6.25 -18.16
C LYS A 16 8.02 -5.39 -16.89
N PHE A 17 8.99 -5.77 -16.06
CA PHE A 17 9.34 -5.02 -14.85
C PHE A 17 9.90 -3.63 -15.20
N GLU A 18 10.75 -3.50 -16.22
CA GLU A 18 11.27 -2.21 -16.68
C GLU A 18 10.16 -1.25 -17.09
N LYS A 19 9.18 -1.72 -17.88
CA LYS A 19 8.01 -0.93 -18.27
C LYS A 19 7.22 -0.48 -17.05
N LEU A 20 7.02 -1.38 -16.09
CA LEU A 20 6.29 -1.14 -14.86
C LEU A 20 7.02 -0.11 -13.98
N TYR A 21 8.33 -0.23 -13.86
CA TYR A 21 9.17 0.72 -13.13
C TYR A 21 9.06 2.13 -13.71
N LEU A 22 9.22 2.27 -15.03
CA LEU A 22 9.16 3.57 -15.70
C LEU A 22 7.77 4.20 -15.61
N LEU A 23 6.70 3.40 -15.71
CA LEU A 23 5.33 3.90 -15.71
C LEU A 23 4.85 4.33 -14.32
N TYR A 24 5.27 3.63 -13.26
CA TYR A 24 4.67 3.80 -11.93
C TYR A 24 5.59 4.41 -10.87
N ARG A 25 6.90 4.52 -11.11
CA ARG A 25 7.85 5.05 -10.12
C ARG A 25 7.41 6.39 -9.52
N ASP A 26 7.07 7.35 -10.37
CA ASP A 26 6.74 8.70 -9.94
C ASP A 26 5.37 8.75 -9.24
N THR A 27 4.41 7.95 -9.70
CA THR A 27 3.11 7.77 -9.02
C THR A 27 3.30 7.19 -7.62
N MET A 28 4.09 6.12 -7.48
CA MET A 28 4.37 5.48 -6.19
C MET A 28 5.07 6.45 -5.23
N TYR A 29 6.03 7.21 -5.74
CA TYR A 29 6.75 8.20 -4.95
C TYR A 29 5.83 9.32 -4.46
N THR A 30 4.98 9.86 -5.32
CA THR A 30 3.99 10.89 -4.96
C THR A 30 3.05 10.40 -3.87
N VAL A 31 2.55 9.17 -3.98
CA VAL A 31 1.69 8.54 -2.97
C VAL A 31 2.43 8.39 -1.64
N ALA A 32 3.67 7.89 -1.67
CA ALA A 32 4.47 7.68 -0.47
C ALA A 32 4.80 9.00 0.25
N VAL A 33 5.23 10.03 -0.50
CA VAL A 33 5.48 11.39 0.04
C VAL A 33 4.21 11.99 0.62
N GLY A 34 3.07 11.78 -0.05
CA GLY A 34 1.75 12.22 0.42
C GLY A 34 1.42 11.70 1.82
N ILE A 35 1.79 10.48 2.15
CA ILE A 35 1.53 9.83 3.44
C ILE A 35 2.62 10.17 4.47
N LEU A 36 3.89 10.08 4.09
CA LEU A 36 5.02 10.10 5.00
C LEU A 36 5.56 11.50 5.28
N LYS A 37 5.36 12.45 4.36
CA LYS A 37 5.91 13.81 4.43
C LYS A 37 7.44 13.87 4.61
N ASN A 38 8.11 12.79 4.30
CA ASN A 38 9.56 12.65 4.37
C ASN A 38 10.05 11.93 3.12
N HIS A 39 10.99 12.54 2.40
CA HIS A 39 11.49 12.04 1.12
C HIS A 39 12.24 10.72 1.28
N HIS A 40 13.09 10.60 2.29
CA HIS A 40 13.88 9.39 2.54
C HIS A 40 12.98 8.18 2.86
N ASP A 41 12.00 8.36 3.75
CA ASP A 41 11.02 7.31 4.05
C ASP A 41 10.17 6.93 2.84
N ALA A 42 9.86 7.91 1.98
CA ALA A 42 9.10 7.65 0.76
C ALA A 42 9.92 6.82 -0.25
N GLU A 43 11.21 7.10 -0.38
CA GLU A 43 12.14 6.30 -1.18
C GLU A 43 12.22 4.86 -0.66
N ASP A 44 12.34 4.67 0.66
CA ASP A 44 12.33 3.36 1.30
C ASP A 44 11.01 2.60 1.04
N ALA A 45 9.88 3.29 1.11
CA ALA A 45 8.57 2.69 0.82
C ALA A 45 8.47 2.24 -0.64
N VAL A 46 8.92 3.06 -1.57
CA VAL A 46 8.93 2.77 -3.02
C VAL A 46 9.90 1.63 -3.33
N HIS A 47 11.11 1.66 -2.74
CA HIS A 47 12.07 0.57 -2.89
C HIS A 47 11.50 -0.77 -2.43
N TYR A 48 10.93 -0.82 -1.23
CA TYR A 48 10.26 -2.02 -0.72
C TYR A 48 9.16 -2.51 -1.67
N ALA A 49 8.35 -1.59 -2.20
CA ALA A 49 7.26 -1.93 -3.09
C ALA A 49 7.78 -2.53 -4.41
N PHE A 50 8.86 -2.00 -5.00
CA PHE A 50 9.48 -2.58 -6.19
C PHE A 50 10.09 -3.95 -5.95
N VAL A 51 10.69 -4.20 -4.78
CA VAL A 51 11.15 -5.55 -4.40
C VAL A 51 9.96 -6.53 -4.40
N LYS A 52 8.83 -6.13 -3.78
CA LYS A 52 7.62 -6.97 -3.76
C LYS A 52 7.00 -7.20 -5.14
N ILE A 53 7.08 -6.23 -6.03
CA ILE A 53 6.65 -6.35 -7.42
C ILE A 53 7.57 -7.32 -8.18
N ALA A 54 8.89 -7.22 -8.03
CA ALA A 54 9.85 -8.12 -8.66
C ALA A 54 9.62 -9.58 -8.22
N GLU A 55 9.45 -9.82 -6.91
CA GLU A 55 9.14 -11.15 -6.35
C GLU A 55 7.83 -11.77 -6.90
N ASN A 56 6.91 -10.95 -7.39
CA ASN A 56 5.59 -11.38 -7.86
C ASN A 56 5.32 -11.02 -9.32
N ILE A 57 6.34 -10.71 -10.11
CA ILE A 57 6.19 -10.22 -11.48
C ILE A 57 5.43 -11.20 -12.40
N SER A 58 5.59 -12.50 -12.20
CA SER A 58 4.87 -13.55 -12.94
C SER A 58 3.35 -13.51 -12.72
N LYS A 59 2.89 -13.00 -11.57
CA LYS A 59 1.47 -12.91 -11.22
C LYS A 59 0.80 -11.63 -11.74
N ILE A 60 1.60 -10.64 -12.13
CA ILE A 60 1.10 -9.38 -12.69
C ILE A 60 0.75 -9.61 -14.15
N GLY A 61 -0.44 -9.25 -14.56
CA GLY A 61 -0.90 -9.35 -15.96
C GLY A 61 -0.37 -8.22 -16.83
N GLU A 62 -1.28 -7.52 -17.49
CA GLU A 62 -0.97 -6.35 -18.32
C GLU A 62 -0.42 -5.21 -17.46
N VAL A 63 0.64 -4.56 -17.94
CA VAL A 63 1.34 -3.50 -17.19
C VAL A 63 0.50 -2.23 -17.13
N ASP A 64 0.03 -1.76 -18.28
CA ASP A 64 -0.72 -0.50 -18.38
C ASP A 64 -2.22 -0.76 -18.29
N CYS A 65 -2.68 -1.14 -17.10
CA CYS A 65 -4.12 -1.29 -16.86
C CYS A 65 -4.50 -0.81 -15.46
N PRO A 66 -5.76 -0.40 -15.25
CA PRO A 66 -6.25 0.08 -13.95
C PRO A 66 -6.03 -0.92 -12.81
N LYS A 67 -6.12 -2.21 -13.11
CA LYS A 67 -5.90 -3.29 -12.13
C LYS A 67 -4.45 -3.30 -11.63
N THR A 68 -3.48 -3.27 -12.52
CA THR A 68 -2.06 -3.23 -12.16
C THR A 68 -1.72 -1.95 -11.41
N LYS A 69 -2.21 -0.80 -11.87
CA LYS A 69 -2.05 0.47 -11.16
C LYS A 69 -2.58 0.40 -9.73
N GLY A 70 -3.81 -0.09 -9.53
CA GLY A 70 -4.42 -0.22 -8.21
C GLY A 70 -3.61 -1.14 -7.29
N TYR A 71 -3.13 -2.28 -7.79
CA TYR A 71 -2.29 -3.21 -7.05
C TYR A 71 -0.98 -2.56 -6.57
N ILE A 72 -0.28 -1.87 -7.48
CA ILE A 72 1.00 -1.22 -7.19
C ILE A 72 0.84 -0.09 -6.18
N VAL A 73 -0.16 0.77 -6.37
CA VAL A 73 -0.48 1.86 -5.44
C VAL A 73 -0.79 1.30 -4.06
N THR A 74 -1.59 0.22 -3.97
CA THR A 74 -1.90 -0.41 -2.69
C THR A 74 -0.66 -0.95 -1.97
N ILE A 75 0.33 -1.50 -2.67
CA ILE A 75 1.57 -1.97 -2.04
C ILE A 75 2.33 -0.81 -1.40
N VAL A 76 2.53 0.28 -2.15
CA VAL A 76 3.29 1.43 -1.63
C VAL A 76 2.54 2.16 -0.52
N GLU A 77 1.22 2.35 -0.64
CA GLU A 77 0.38 2.95 0.41
C GLU A 77 0.50 2.19 1.73
N ASN A 78 0.36 0.86 1.69
CA ASN A 78 0.46 0.06 2.89
C ASN A 78 1.84 0.13 3.53
N ARG A 79 2.91 0.12 2.72
CA ARG A 79 4.25 0.27 3.25
C ARG A 79 4.46 1.64 3.90
N ALA A 80 4.01 2.71 3.25
CA ALA A 80 4.09 4.07 3.77
C ALA A 80 3.31 4.20 5.10
N ILE A 81 2.10 3.64 5.17
CA ILE A 81 1.30 3.63 6.40
C ILE A 81 2.00 2.83 7.51
N ASP A 82 2.65 1.71 7.20
CA ASP A 82 3.37 0.92 8.21
C ASP A 82 4.60 1.67 8.75
N ILE A 83 5.33 2.39 7.89
CA ILE A 83 6.44 3.28 8.32
C ILE A 83 5.90 4.40 9.22
N TYR A 84 4.85 5.10 8.78
CA TYR A 84 4.20 6.17 9.55
C TYR A 84 3.78 5.69 10.95
N ARG A 85 3.14 4.52 11.05
CA ARG A 85 2.71 3.95 12.33
C ARG A 85 3.88 3.63 13.25
N ARG A 86 4.97 3.04 12.71
CA ARG A 86 6.17 2.74 13.52
C ARG A 86 6.78 4.00 14.10
N LYS A 87 6.91 5.06 13.30
CA LYS A 87 7.44 6.34 13.75
C LYS A 87 6.54 6.99 14.81
N LYS A 88 5.22 6.89 14.65
CA LYS A 88 4.26 7.40 15.64
C LYS A 88 4.27 6.60 16.94
N ALA A 89 4.49 5.28 16.88
CA ALA A 89 4.56 4.42 18.07
C ALA A 89 5.89 4.54 18.81
N HIS A 90 6.98 4.90 18.13
CA HIS A 90 8.31 5.12 18.67
C HIS A 90 8.83 6.47 18.19
N PRO A 91 8.38 7.59 18.81
CA PRO A 91 8.91 8.89 18.46
C PRO A 91 10.39 8.90 18.84
N ILE A 92 11.26 8.87 17.83
CA ILE A 92 12.66 9.22 18.01
C ILE A 92 12.64 10.71 18.37
N VAL A 93 13.12 11.05 19.56
CA VAL A 93 13.28 12.45 19.99
C VAL A 93 14.10 13.16 18.90
N PRO A 94 13.55 14.14 18.19
CA PRO A 94 14.29 14.78 17.12
C PRO A 94 15.43 15.61 17.71
N TYR A 95 16.64 15.38 17.25
CA TYR A 95 17.63 16.44 17.21
C TYR A 95 17.07 17.53 16.29
N ASN A 96 16.92 18.72 16.85
CA ASN A 96 16.24 19.86 16.29
C ASN A 96 16.68 20.17 14.86
N GLU A 97 15.80 20.00 13.88
CA GLU A 97 15.76 20.82 12.68
C GLU A 97 14.30 21.14 12.39
N GLU A 98 14.01 22.43 12.38
CA GLU A 98 12.72 23.00 12.04
C GLU A 98 12.28 22.58 10.64
N THR A 99 11.57 21.48 10.55
CA THR A 99 10.76 21.19 9.37
C THR A 99 9.31 21.20 9.81
N VAL A 100 8.69 22.35 9.67
CA VAL A 100 7.23 22.49 9.68
C VAL A 100 6.69 21.68 8.53
N GLY A 101 6.59 20.37 8.73
CA GLY A 101 5.85 19.48 7.88
C GLY A 101 4.37 19.65 8.21
N SER A 102 3.65 20.39 7.40
CA SER A 102 2.19 20.41 7.47
C SER A 102 1.71 18.96 7.38
N VAL A 103 1.04 18.52 8.43
CA VAL A 103 0.20 17.32 8.38
C VAL A 103 -0.71 17.53 7.18
N VAL A 104 -0.63 16.69 6.15
CA VAL A 104 -1.74 16.56 5.23
C VAL A 104 -2.82 15.92 6.08
N GLU A 105 -3.67 16.75 6.65
CA GLU A 105 -5.03 16.35 6.89
C GLU A 105 -5.51 15.86 5.53
N TYR A 106 -5.79 14.57 5.43
CA TYR A 106 -6.69 14.07 4.39
C TYR A 106 -7.96 14.89 4.61
N GLY A 107 -8.11 15.94 3.79
CA GLY A 107 -9.02 17.04 4.01
C GLY A 107 -10.44 16.55 4.16
N GLY A 108 -11.07 17.01 5.24
CA GLY A 108 -12.41 16.65 5.67
C GLY A 108 -12.40 15.46 6.60
N ASP A 109 -13.20 15.53 7.62
CA ASP A 109 -13.54 14.53 8.66
C ASP A 109 -13.77 13.13 8.09
N ASN A 110 -12.72 12.46 7.58
CA ASN A 110 -12.87 11.12 7.06
C ASN A 110 -12.54 10.12 8.16
N LEU A 111 -13.43 10.10 9.17
CA LEU A 111 -13.44 9.15 10.27
C LEU A 111 -13.20 7.72 9.77
N LEU A 112 -13.80 7.38 8.62
CA LEU A 112 -13.64 6.09 7.97
C LEU A 112 -12.20 5.83 7.51
N ALA A 113 -11.54 6.83 6.90
CA ALA A 113 -10.14 6.69 6.49
C ALA A 113 -9.23 6.43 7.70
N GLY A 114 -9.44 7.17 8.80
CA GLY A 114 -8.73 6.93 10.06
C GLY A 114 -8.94 5.52 10.61
N CYS A 115 -10.14 4.97 10.50
CA CYS A 115 -10.46 3.60 10.90
C CYS A 115 -9.80 2.55 9.99
N ILE A 116 -9.79 2.78 8.67
CA ILE A 116 -9.09 1.91 7.71
C ILE A 116 -7.60 1.84 8.02
N LEU A 117 -6.98 2.96 8.36
CA LEU A 117 -5.58 3.02 8.76
C LEU A 117 -5.27 2.19 10.02
N LYS A 118 -6.23 2.00 10.91
CA LYS A 118 -6.10 1.18 12.14
C LYS A 118 -6.27 -0.33 11.89
N LEU A 119 -6.70 -0.76 10.71
CA LEU A 119 -6.80 -2.18 10.38
C LEU A 119 -5.42 -2.84 10.28
N PRO A 120 -5.30 -4.16 10.61
CA PRO A 120 -4.10 -4.94 10.30
C PRO A 120 -3.78 -4.91 8.80
N PRO A 121 -2.49 -4.98 8.39
CA PRO A 121 -2.07 -4.82 7.00
C PRO A 121 -2.84 -5.71 6.00
N ARG A 122 -2.98 -7.00 6.30
CA ARG A 122 -3.73 -7.94 5.43
C ARG A 122 -5.21 -7.59 5.29
N GLN A 123 -5.85 -7.14 6.37
CA GLN A 123 -7.26 -6.74 6.35
C GLN A 123 -7.44 -5.45 5.56
N ARG A 124 -6.56 -4.48 5.77
CA ARG A 124 -6.54 -3.22 5.03
C ARG A 124 -6.33 -3.44 3.53
N HIS A 125 -5.40 -4.31 3.12
CA HIS A 125 -5.18 -4.70 1.72
C HIS A 125 -6.47 -5.19 1.05
N VAL A 126 -7.16 -6.14 1.67
CA VAL A 126 -8.39 -6.70 1.11
C VAL A 126 -9.48 -5.63 0.99
N ILE A 127 -9.64 -4.76 1.99
CA ILE A 127 -10.63 -3.67 1.97
C ILE A 127 -10.31 -2.67 0.86
N LEU A 128 -9.06 -2.19 0.77
CA LEU A 128 -8.68 -1.21 -0.26
C LEU A 128 -8.80 -1.79 -1.66
N LEU A 129 -8.29 -3.00 -1.91
CA LEU A 129 -8.41 -3.66 -3.22
C LEU A 129 -9.87 -3.86 -3.63
N LYS A 130 -10.74 -4.21 -2.70
CA LYS A 130 -12.15 -4.47 -3.03
C LYS A 130 -12.97 -3.20 -3.19
N TYR A 131 -12.89 -2.27 -2.25
CA TYR A 131 -13.82 -1.14 -2.17
C TYR A 131 -13.30 0.14 -2.80
N GLN A 132 -11.98 0.34 -2.82
CA GLN A 132 -11.37 1.50 -3.47
C GLN A 132 -10.98 1.21 -4.92
N HIS A 133 -10.45 0.02 -5.20
CA HIS A 133 -9.96 -0.36 -6.52
C HIS A 133 -10.91 -1.28 -7.30
N GLY A 134 -12.02 -1.74 -6.69
CA GLY A 134 -13.09 -2.47 -7.37
C GLY A 134 -12.77 -3.91 -7.78
N TYR A 135 -11.75 -4.55 -7.16
CA TYR A 135 -11.41 -5.94 -7.46
C TYR A 135 -12.41 -6.93 -6.86
N GLU A 136 -12.67 -8.02 -7.58
CA GLU A 136 -13.40 -9.15 -7.01
C GLU A 136 -12.54 -9.95 -6.02
N LEU A 137 -13.18 -10.59 -5.03
CA LEU A 137 -12.46 -11.40 -4.03
C LEU A 137 -11.64 -12.55 -4.63
N LYS A 138 -12.07 -13.09 -5.78
CA LYS A 138 -11.31 -14.12 -6.52
C LYS A 138 -10.00 -13.56 -7.07
N GLU A 139 -10.04 -12.34 -7.58
CA GLU A 139 -8.85 -11.63 -8.09
C GLU A 139 -7.90 -11.27 -6.93
N ILE A 140 -8.46 -10.73 -5.85
CA ILE A 140 -7.71 -10.40 -4.63
C ILE A 140 -7.01 -11.64 -4.05
N ALA A 141 -7.71 -12.77 -3.98
CA ALA A 141 -7.14 -14.04 -3.53
C ALA A 141 -5.93 -14.45 -4.38
N LYS A 142 -6.05 -14.35 -5.70
CA LYS A 142 -4.97 -14.65 -6.65
C LYS A 142 -3.78 -13.68 -6.48
N MET A 143 -4.05 -12.38 -6.32
CA MET A 143 -3.02 -11.35 -6.13
C MET A 143 -2.24 -11.53 -4.83
N LEU A 144 -2.94 -11.90 -3.75
CA LEU A 144 -2.34 -12.08 -2.43
C LEU A 144 -1.76 -13.49 -2.21
N GLY A 145 -1.90 -14.40 -3.18
CA GLY A 145 -1.43 -15.79 -3.07
C GLY A 145 -2.18 -16.59 -1.99
N ILE A 146 -3.48 -16.32 -1.78
CA ILE A 146 -4.32 -16.99 -0.78
C ILE A 146 -5.54 -17.63 -1.44
N THR A 147 -6.22 -18.52 -0.72
CA THR A 147 -7.47 -19.12 -1.20
C THR A 147 -8.61 -18.11 -1.16
N TYR A 148 -9.63 -18.30 -2.02
CA TYR A 148 -10.84 -17.47 -2.02
C TYR A 148 -11.55 -17.46 -0.65
N THR A 149 -11.63 -18.62 0.00
CA THR A 149 -12.23 -18.74 1.33
C THR A 149 -11.46 -17.94 2.38
N ASN A 150 -10.13 -17.90 2.27
CA ASN A 150 -9.30 -17.10 3.16
C ASN A 150 -9.49 -15.59 2.89
N ALA A 151 -9.55 -15.18 1.61
CA ALA A 151 -9.84 -13.78 1.25
C ALA A 151 -11.20 -13.33 1.79
N LEU A 152 -12.23 -14.17 1.66
CA LEU A 152 -13.58 -13.93 2.20
C LEU A 152 -13.57 -13.80 3.74
N ALA A 153 -12.88 -14.70 4.42
CA ALA A 153 -12.75 -14.65 5.88
C ALA A 153 -11.99 -13.38 6.36
N ILE A 154 -10.96 -12.97 5.62
CA ILE A 154 -10.22 -11.72 5.90
C ILE A 154 -11.14 -10.51 5.72
N GLU A 155 -11.91 -10.45 4.63
CA GLU A 155 -12.87 -9.38 4.35
C GLU A 155 -13.91 -9.26 5.48
N GLN A 156 -14.52 -10.37 5.87
CA GLN A 156 -15.55 -10.38 6.94
C GLN A 156 -14.98 -9.89 8.28
N ARG A 157 -13.78 -10.35 8.66
CA ARG A 157 -13.10 -9.88 9.88
C ARG A 157 -12.73 -8.40 9.78
N ALA A 158 -12.29 -7.96 8.62
CA ALA A 158 -11.96 -6.55 8.37
C ALA A 158 -13.17 -5.65 8.51
N LYS A 159 -14.31 -6.02 7.92
CA LYS A 159 -15.59 -5.29 8.05
C LYS A 159 -16.04 -5.19 9.51
N LYS A 160 -16.03 -6.33 10.23
CA LYS A 160 -16.42 -6.35 11.66
C LYS A 160 -15.53 -5.43 12.49
N LYS A 161 -14.20 -5.48 12.26
CA LYS A 161 -13.26 -4.62 12.98
C LYS A 161 -13.41 -3.15 12.59
N LEU A 162 -13.63 -2.86 11.30
CA LEU A 162 -13.83 -1.50 10.81
C LEU A 162 -15.09 -0.88 11.42
N MET A 163 -16.20 -1.63 11.50
CA MET A 163 -17.43 -1.18 12.13
C MET A 163 -17.26 -0.89 13.62
N ALA A 164 -16.50 -1.72 14.35
CA ALA A 164 -16.19 -1.47 15.76
C ALA A 164 -15.38 -0.19 15.93
N LEU A 165 -14.31 -0.01 15.14
CA LEU A 165 -13.46 1.19 15.18
C LEU A 165 -14.23 2.46 14.81
N TYR A 166 -15.17 2.36 13.86
CA TYR A 166 -16.00 3.48 13.44
C TYR A 166 -16.95 3.93 14.57
N LYS A 167 -17.65 2.98 15.22
CA LYS A 167 -18.51 3.26 16.37
C LYS A 167 -17.76 3.88 17.55
N GLU A 168 -16.56 3.36 17.86
CA GLU A 168 -15.71 3.94 18.90
C GLU A 168 -15.32 5.39 18.59
N ALA A 169 -15.09 5.69 17.32
CA ALA A 169 -14.66 7.01 16.88
C ALA A 169 -15.82 8.01 16.74
N GLU A 170 -17.08 7.55 16.56
CA GLU A 170 -18.27 8.40 16.59
C GLU A 170 -18.66 8.83 18.01
N LEU A 171 -18.18 8.14 19.05
CA LEU A 171 -18.51 8.41 20.44
C LEU A 171 -17.56 9.42 21.12
N VAL A 172 -16.54 9.87 20.39
CA VAL A 172 -15.51 10.82 20.88
C VAL A 172 -15.69 12.18 20.21
#